data_7fb7181d1aab9f0b98e5cccecab54ffc
#
_entry.id   7fb7181d1aab9f0b98e5cccecab54ffc
#
_cell.length_a   1.000
_cell.length_b   1.000
_cell.length_c   1.000
_cell.angle_alpha   90.00
_cell.angle_beta   90.00
_cell.angle_gamma   90.00
#
_symmetry.space_group_name_H-M   'P 1'
#
loop_
_entity.id
_entity.type
_entity.pdbx_description
1 polymer ?
#
loop_
_entity_poly.entity_id
_entity_poly.type
_entity_poly.pdbx_seq_one_letter_code
_entity_poly.pdbx_strand_id
1 'polypeptide(L)'
;MVRATGLDVAFLVQAVAVVMAATLSGVGLAAMGLVVVVVGAILVGLLTFGRRPLLSATGVLYIGLPAVAVLWLREDVPHGLIAVLFLLMVVAVTDTLAYLGGRLIGGPRLWPRISPGKTWAGLLTGVAASIAAGAGFAHATDADPVALGLTGGLFGFTAQLGDLAESGLKRHFGVKDTSALIPGHGGVLDRIDGLVAVAVVAALVALLINP
;
A
#
# COMPACT_ATOMS: atom_id res chain seq x y z
N MET A 1 9.99 17.10 22.07
CA MET A 1 11.33 17.02 21.47
C MET A 1 11.90 15.65 21.83
N VAL A 2 11.69 14.62 21.00
CA VAL A 2 12.25 13.27 21.23
C VAL A 2 13.69 13.34 20.73
N ARG A 3 14.64 13.27 21.65
CA ARG A 3 16.06 13.12 21.31
C ARG A 3 16.22 11.81 20.52
N ALA A 4 16.66 11.91 19.29
CA ALA A 4 17.17 10.80 18.52
C ALA A 4 18.50 10.33 19.14
N THR A 5 18.42 9.52 20.16
CA THR A 5 19.60 8.94 20.80
C THR A 5 19.46 7.42 20.67
N GLY A 6 20.18 6.87 19.68
CA GLY A 6 20.34 5.44 19.49
C GLY A 6 19.19 4.78 18.70
N LEU A 7 19.54 3.82 17.88
CA LEU A 7 18.60 2.91 17.24
C LEU A 7 17.79 2.22 18.35
N ASP A 8 16.52 2.56 18.50
CA ASP A 8 15.63 1.92 19.47
C ASP A 8 15.55 0.43 19.12
N VAL A 9 15.69 -0.44 20.12
CA VAL A 9 15.64 -1.90 19.93
C VAL A 9 14.34 -2.29 19.20
N ALA A 10 13.22 -1.63 19.49
CA ALA A 10 11.96 -1.86 18.82
C ALA A 10 12.04 -1.56 17.30
N PHE A 11 12.74 -0.48 16.91
CA PHE A 11 12.98 -0.16 15.51
C PHE A 11 13.85 -1.22 14.81
N LEU A 12 14.92 -1.69 15.48
CA LEU A 12 15.75 -2.75 14.93
C LEU A 12 14.97 -4.06 14.74
N VAL A 13 14.16 -4.46 15.73
CA VAL A 13 13.31 -5.64 15.63
C VAL A 13 12.31 -5.50 14.49
N GLN A 14 11.68 -4.33 14.34
CA GLN A 14 10.78 -4.05 13.23
C GLN A 14 11.49 -4.17 11.87
N ALA A 15 12.66 -3.54 11.71
CA ALA A 15 13.42 -3.57 10.47
C ALA A 15 13.85 -4.99 10.11
N VAL A 16 14.40 -5.75 11.09
CA VAL A 16 14.80 -7.15 10.90
C VAL A 16 13.58 -8.02 10.54
N ALA A 17 12.46 -7.87 11.22
CA ALA A 17 11.25 -8.65 10.93
C ALA A 17 10.76 -8.41 9.50
N VAL A 18 10.68 -7.16 9.05
CA VAL A 18 10.24 -6.82 7.69
C VAL A 18 11.22 -7.34 6.64
N VAL A 19 12.52 -7.14 6.82
CA VAL A 19 13.54 -7.63 5.87
C VAL A 19 13.54 -9.16 5.81
N MET A 20 13.47 -9.83 6.95
CA MET A 20 13.44 -11.30 7.00
C MET A 20 12.15 -11.85 6.36
N ALA A 21 11.00 -11.23 6.62
CA ALA A 21 9.74 -11.61 5.99
C ALA A 21 9.78 -11.44 4.47
N ALA A 22 10.33 -10.32 3.99
CA ALA A 22 10.52 -10.07 2.56
C ALA A 22 11.47 -11.10 1.93
N THR A 23 12.61 -11.38 2.56
CA THR A 23 13.57 -12.39 2.05
C THR A 23 12.93 -13.78 1.96
N LEU A 24 12.23 -14.22 3.01
CA LEU A 24 11.52 -15.51 3.01
C LEU A 24 10.48 -15.59 1.90
N SER A 25 9.69 -14.53 1.71
CA SER A 25 8.68 -14.50 0.65
C SER A 25 9.30 -14.51 -0.75
N GLY A 26 10.43 -13.82 -0.94
CA GLY A 26 11.16 -13.79 -2.22
C GLY A 26 11.85 -15.10 -2.60
N VAL A 27 11.91 -16.08 -1.68
CA VAL A 27 12.39 -17.44 -1.96
C VAL A 27 11.26 -18.49 -1.90
N GLY A 28 10.00 -18.06 -2.05
CA GLY A 28 8.84 -18.95 -2.09
C GLY A 28 8.34 -19.42 -0.72
N LEU A 29 8.77 -18.80 0.39
CA LEU A 29 8.36 -19.14 1.74
C LEU A 29 7.43 -18.07 2.35
N ALA A 30 6.45 -17.58 1.57
CA ALA A 30 5.56 -16.49 1.95
C ALA A 30 4.78 -16.76 3.26
N ALA A 31 4.35 -18.00 3.50
CA ALA A 31 3.71 -18.38 4.76
C ALA A 31 4.62 -18.14 5.97
N MET A 32 5.91 -18.47 5.86
CA MET A 32 6.89 -18.18 6.91
C MET A 32 7.14 -16.67 7.03
N GLY A 33 7.15 -15.94 5.91
CA GLY A 33 7.18 -14.48 5.89
C GLY A 33 6.04 -13.86 6.69
N LEU A 34 4.81 -14.34 6.52
CA LEU A 34 3.64 -13.90 7.31
C LEU A 34 3.82 -14.17 8.81
N VAL A 35 4.29 -15.37 9.17
CA VAL A 35 4.57 -15.70 10.58
C VAL A 35 5.59 -14.72 11.17
N VAL A 36 6.66 -14.41 10.44
CA VAL A 36 7.69 -13.47 10.89
C VAL A 36 7.11 -12.06 11.09
N VAL A 37 6.23 -11.60 10.18
CA VAL A 37 5.55 -10.30 10.34
C VAL A 37 4.69 -10.28 11.61
N VAL A 38 3.91 -11.32 11.84
CA VAL A 38 3.02 -11.41 13.03
C VAL A 38 3.85 -11.48 14.32
N VAL A 39 4.85 -12.35 14.37
CA VAL A 39 5.75 -12.46 15.54
C VAL A 39 6.50 -11.14 15.77
N GLY A 40 7.00 -10.51 14.72
CA GLY A 40 7.65 -9.19 14.78
C GLY A 40 6.71 -8.12 15.35
N ALA A 41 5.46 -8.09 14.89
CA ALA A 41 4.46 -7.16 15.41
C ALA A 41 4.18 -7.38 16.92
N ILE A 42 4.06 -8.64 17.35
CA ILE A 42 3.88 -8.99 18.77
C ILE A 42 5.10 -8.55 19.60
N LEU A 43 6.32 -8.88 19.14
CA LEU A 43 7.55 -8.51 19.83
C LEU A 43 7.71 -6.99 19.96
N VAL A 44 7.48 -6.24 18.89
CA VAL A 44 7.53 -4.77 18.91
C VAL A 44 6.45 -4.21 19.83
N GLY A 45 5.25 -4.76 19.83
CA GLY A 45 4.18 -4.40 20.76
C GLY A 45 4.60 -4.60 22.23
N LEU A 46 5.23 -5.74 22.56
CA LEU A 46 5.74 -6.05 23.90
C LEU A 46 6.89 -5.10 24.29
N LEU A 47 7.85 -4.85 23.42
CA LEU A 47 8.97 -3.94 23.68
C LEU A 47 8.54 -2.49 23.90
N THR A 48 7.42 -2.10 23.30
CA THR A 48 6.85 -0.75 23.43
C THR A 48 5.71 -0.67 24.47
N PHE A 49 5.53 -1.73 25.28
CA PHE A 49 4.52 -1.76 26.33
C PHE A 49 4.71 -0.58 27.29
N GLY A 50 3.60 0.08 27.64
CA GLY A 50 3.64 1.32 28.44
C GLY A 50 3.84 2.63 27.66
N ARG A 51 4.11 2.56 26.34
CA ARG A 51 4.17 3.73 25.44
C ARG A 51 2.96 3.72 24.49
N ARG A 52 3.09 3.13 23.28
CA ARG A 52 2.03 2.99 22.28
C ARG A 52 2.12 1.61 21.60
N PRO A 53 1.91 0.50 22.33
CA PRO A 53 2.21 -0.84 21.81
C PRO A 53 1.43 -1.21 20.55
N LEU A 54 0.14 -0.86 20.49
CA LEU A 54 -0.70 -1.14 19.33
C LEU A 54 -0.23 -0.39 18.08
N LEU A 55 0.11 0.89 18.20
CA LEU A 55 0.61 1.68 17.07
C LEU A 55 1.97 1.18 16.59
N SER A 56 2.82 0.73 17.49
CA SER A 56 4.12 0.16 17.14
C SER A 56 3.97 -1.19 16.43
N ALA A 57 3.09 -2.05 16.94
CA ALA A 57 2.77 -3.34 16.33
C ALA A 57 2.11 -3.18 14.94
N THR A 58 1.15 -2.25 14.81
CA THR A 58 0.51 -1.96 13.51
C THR A 58 1.50 -1.41 12.50
N GLY A 59 2.56 -0.70 12.91
CA GLY A 59 3.64 -0.26 12.01
C GLY A 59 4.36 -1.41 11.32
N VAL A 60 4.61 -2.52 12.05
CA VAL A 60 5.22 -3.74 11.47
C VAL A 60 4.28 -4.37 10.45
N LEU A 61 2.99 -4.49 10.77
CA LEU A 61 1.97 -5.05 9.88
C LEU A 61 1.80 -4.19 8.62
N TYR A 62 1.77 -2.86 8.78
CA TYR A 62 1.54 -1.91 7.71
C TYR A 62 2.62 -1.95 6.61
N ILE A 63 3.86 -2.26 6.97
CA ILE A 63 4.97 -2.40 6.01
C ILE A 63 5.17 -3.87 5.63
N GLY A 64 5.09 -4.79 6.59
CA GLY A 64 5.42 -6.20 6.39
C GLY A 64 4.39 -6.94 5.55
N LEU A 65 3.09 -6.73 5.77
CA LEU A 65 2.06 -7.43 4.99
C LEU A 65 2.11 -7.08 3.49
N PRO A 66 2.20 -5.80 3.07
CA PRO A 66 2.34 -5.48 1.65
C PRO A 66 3.62 -6.01 1.03
N ALA A 67 4.74 -6.01 1.77
CA ALA A 67 6.00 -6.56 1.27
C ALA A 67 5.89 -8.06 0.99
N VAL A 68 5.32 -8.83 1.93
CA VAL A 68 5.03 -10.26 1.73
C VAL A 68 4.05 -10.46 0.58
N ALA A 69 2.98 -9.67 0.50
CA ALA A 69 1.95 -9.78 -0.52
C ALA A 69 2.50 -9.58 -1.94
N VAL A 70 3.30 -8.53 -2.16
CA VAL A 70 3.90 -8.27 -3.49
C VAL A 70 4.88 -9.37 -3.90
N LEU A 71 5.72 -9.84 -2.97
CA LEU A 71 6.70 -10.89 -3.25
C LEU A 71 6.01 -12.24 -3.48
N TRP A 72 4.99 -12.57 -2.70
CA TRP A 72 4.17 -13.75 -2.93
C TRP A 72 3.46 -13.69 -4.29
N LEU A 73 2.81 -12.57 -4.62
CA LEU A 73 2.20 -12.38 -5.94
C LEU A 73 3.21 -12.55 -7.07
N ARG A 74 4.46 -12.13 -6.86
CA ARG A 74 5.51 -12.19 -7.88
C ARG A 74 6.02 -13.61 -8.11
N GLU A 75 6.16 -14.42 -7.06
CA GLU A 75 6.86 -15.72 -7.10
C GLU A 75 5.91 -16.92 -7.11
N ASP A 76 4.83 -16.88 -6.31
CA ASP A 76 3.98 -18.05 -6.05
C ASP A 76 2.72 -18.10 -6.92
N VAL A 77 2.32 -16.98 -7.55
CA VAL A 77 1.12 -16.91 -8.40
C VAL A 77 1.47 -17.13 -9.88
N PRO A 78 0.69 -17.92 -10.62
CA PRO A 78 0.85 -18.00 -12.06
C PRO A 78 0.83 -16.61 -12.70
N HIS A 79 1.78 -16.35 -13.61
CA HIS A 79 1.95 -15.03 -14.24
C HIS A 79 2.25 -13.88 -13.25
N GLY A 80 2.92 -14.17 -12.13
CA GLY A 80 3.15 -13.22 -11.03
C GLY A 80 3.77 -11.89 -11.45
N LEU A 81 4.71 -11.88 -12.42
CA LEU A 81 5.25 -10.64 -12.97
C LEU A 81 4.15 -9.78 -13.60
N ILE A 82 3.26 -10.40 -14.38
CA ILE A 82 2.15 -9.69 -15.04
C ILE A 82 1.20 -9.12 -13.99
N ALA A 83 0.90 -9.88 -12.93
CA ALA A 83 0.06 -9.42 -11.83
C ALA A 83 0.67 -8.20 -11.11
N VAL A 84 1.98 -8.21 -10.84
CA VAL A 84 2.65 -7.06 -10.22
C VAL A 84 2.70 -5.86 -11.16
N LEU A 85 2.97 -6.06 -12.47
CA LEU A 85 2.93 -4.97 -13.46
C LEU A 85 1.53 -4.38 -13.59
N PHE A 86 0.48 -5.20 -13.59
CA PHE A 86 -0.90 -4.75 -13.57
C PHE A 86 -1.21 -3.88 -12.35
N LEU A 87 -0.81 -4.32 -11.16
CA LEU A 87 -0.98 -3.59 -9.91
C LEU A 87 -0.29 -2.22 -9.96
N LEU A 88 0.99 -2.17 -10.39
CA LEU A 88 1.74 -0.91 -10.51
C LEU A 88 1.10 0.04 -11.53
N MET A 89 0.69 -0.48 -12.68
CA MET A 89 0.00 0.29 -13.72
C MET A 89 -1.30 0.90 -13.19
N VAL A 90 -2.14 0.10 -12.53
CA VAL A 90 -3.43 0.56 -11.99
C VAL A 90 -3.22 1.67 -10.97
N VAL A 91 -2.29 1.52 -10.02
CA VAL A 91 -1.99 2.55 -9.02
C VAL A 91 -1.52 3.84 -9.71
N ALA A 92 -0.55 3.75 -10.62
CA ALA A 92 -0.01 4.92 -11.32
C ALA A 92 -1.09 5.67 -12.15
N VAL A 93 -1.94 4.93 -12.88
CA VAL A 93 -3.05 5.50 -13.65
C VAL A 93 -4.07 6.16 -12.73
N THR A 94 -4.43 5.48 -11.63
CA THR A 94 -5.37 6.01 -10.64
C THR A 94 -4.90 7.35 -10.08
N ASP A 95 -3.66 7.41 -9.59
CA ASP A 95 -3.11 8.61 -8.96
C ASP A 95 -3.00 9.77 -9.96
N THR A 96 -2.53 9.47 -11.16
CA THR A 96 -2.38 10.48 -12.22
C THR A 96 -3.73 11.05 -12.64
N LEU A 97 -4.71 10.20 -12.93
CA LEU A 97 -6.03 10.63 -13.41
C LEU A 97 -6.89 11.20 -12.29
N ALA A 98 -6.73 10.73 -11.05
CA ALA A 98 -7.36 11.35 -9.88
C ALA A 98 -6.83 12.77 -9.64
N TYR A 99 -5.52 12.99 -9.77
CA TYR A 99 -4.94 14.34 -9.69
C TYR A 99 -5.45 15.24 -10.81
N LEU A 100 -5.42 14.79 -12.06
CA LEU A 100 -5.88 15.56 -13.20
C LEU A 100 -7.39 15.86 -13.12
N GLY A 101 -8.22 14.87 -12.85
CA GLY A 101 -9.66 15.03 -12.71
C GLY A 101 -10.04 15.95 -11.56
N GLY A 102 -9.37 15.78 -10.42
CA GLY A 102 -9.56 16.65 -9.27
C GLY A 102 -9.20 18.12 -9.54
N ARG A 103 -8.16 18.35 -10.36
CA ARG A 103 -7.71 19.70 -10.72
C ARG A 103 -8.56 20.34 -11.83
N LEU A 104 -8.95 19.58 -12.86
CA LEU A 104 -9.67 20.10 -14.01
C LEU A 104 -11.16 20.26 -13.75
N ILE A 105 -11.79 19.29 -13.08
CA ILE A 105 -13.22 19.30 -12.77
C ILE A 105 -13.47 20.02 -11.44
N GLY A 106 -12.60 19.83 -10.45
CA GLY A 106 -12.74 20.44 -9.13
C GLY A 106 -13.92 19.89 -8.33
N GLY A 107 -14.65 20.78 -7.65
CA GLY A 107 -15.85 20.42 -6.88
C GLY A 107 -15.59 20.14 -5.40
N PRO A 108 -16.53 19.47 -4.70
CA PRO A 108 -16.45 19.26 -3.26
C PRO A 108 -15.25 18.39 -2.88
N ARG A 109 -14.64 18.76 -1.77
CA ARG A 109 -13.52 18.02 -1.18
C ARG A 109 -13.97 16.71 -0.59
N LEU A 110 -13.18 15.65 -0.78
CA LEU A 110 -13.49 14.31 -0.28
C LEU A 110 -13.44 14.27 1.26
N TRP A 111 -12.33 14.73 1.85
CA TRP A 111 -12.15 14.78 3.31
C TRP A 111 -11.23 15.96 3.71
N PRO A 112 -11.79 17.18 3.87
CA PRO A 112 -10.97 18.40 4.07
C PRO A 112 -10.01 18.36 5.26
N ARG A 113 -10.41 17.66 6.34
CA ARG A 113 -9.61 17.58 7.58
C ARG A 113 -8.36 16.68 7.45
N ILE A 114 -8.41 15.67 6.59
CA ILE A 114 -7.34 14.70 6.40
C ILE A 114 -6.49 15.08 5.20
N SER A 115 -7.11 15.25 4.05
CA SER A 115 -6.47 15.59 2.78
C SER A 115 -7.22 16.73 2.08
N PRO A 116 -6.80 17.98 2.26
CA PRO A 116 -7.49 19.13 1.69
C PRO A 116 -7.37 19.24 0.16
N GLY A 117 -6.50 18.44 -0.48
CA GLY A 117 -6.33 18.42 -1.93
C GLY A 117 -7.26 17.45 -2.66
N LYS A 118 -7.76 16.41 -2.01
CA LYS A 118 -8.58 15.39 -2.64
C LYS A 118 -10.03 15.84 -2.84
N THR A 119 -10.59 15.54 -4.03
CA THR A 119 -11.97 15.88 -4.42
C THR A 119 -12.74 14.61 -4.83
N TRP A 120 -14.07 14.68 -4.76
CA TRP A 120 -14.92 13.61 -5.28
C TRP A 120 -14.75 13.38 -6.78
N ALA A 121 -14.55 14.46 -7.55
CA ALA A 121 -14.25 14.36 -8.97
C ALA A 121 -12.96 13.59 -9.23
N GLY A 122 -11.90 13.86 -8.43
CA GLY A 122 -10.65 13.12 -8.50
C GLY A 122 -10.82 11.64 -8.20
N LEU A 123 -11.54 11.28 -7.13
CA LEU A 123 -11.84 9.88 -6.81
C LEU A 123 -12.54 9.17 -7.98
N LEU A 124 -13.61 9.76 -8.50
CA LEU A 124 -14.41 9.13 -9.56
C LEU A 124 -13.63 9.00 -10.86
N THR A 125 -12.85 10.02 -11.26
CA THR A 125 -12.00 9.95 -12.46
C THR A 125 -10.87 8.95 -12.31
N GLY A 126 -10.24 8.86 -11.14
CA GLY A 126 -9.21 7.86 -10.85
C GLY A 126 -9.74 6.44 -10.95
N VAL A 127 -10.90 6.17 -10.32
CA VAL A 127 -11.53 4.83 -10.37
C VAL A 127 -12.01 4.50 -11.79
N ALA A 128 -12.63 5.43 -12.51
CA ALA A 128 -13.04 5.20 -13.88
C ALA A 128 -11.84 4.91 -14.81
N ALA A 129 -10.75 5.63 -14.62
CA ALA A 129 -9.51 5.42 -15.37
C ALA A 129 -8.87 4.06 -15.05
N SER A 130 -8.91 3.62 -13.80
CA SER A 130 -8.40 2.30 -13.40
C SER A 130 -9.23 1.14 -13.96
N ILE A 131 -10.55 1.30 -14.07
CA ILE A 131 -11.43 0.35 -14.77
C ILE A 131 -11.04 0.27 -16.25
N ALA A 132 -10.92 1.41 -16.92
CA ALA A 132 -10.54 1.46 -18.34
C ALA A 132 -9.13 0.87 -18.58
N ALA A 133 -8.16 1.19 -17.71
CA ALA A 133 -6.82 0.65 -17.78
C ALA A 133 -6.81 -0.87 -17.58
N GLY A 134 -7.58 -1.39 -16.63
CA GLY A 134 -7.74 -2.83 -16.40
C GLY A 134 -8.34 -3.54 -17.60
N ALA A 135 -9.43 -3.02 -18.15
CA ALA A 135 -10.05 -3.57 -19.36
C ALA A 135 -9.10 -3.50 -20.57
N GLY A 136 -8.33 -2.40 -20.70
CA GLY A 136 -7.30 -2.28 -21.74
C GLY A 136 -6.15 -3.29 -21.58
N PHE A 137 -5.71 -3.52 -20.35
CA PHE A 137 -4.64 -4.49 -20.05
C PHE A 137 -5.04 -5.93 -20.41
N ALA A 138 -6.34 -6.25 -20.34
CA ALA A 138 -6.85 -7.55 -20.73
C ALA A 138 -6.52 -7.93 -22.18
N HIS A 139 -6.50 -6.97 -23.09
CA HIS A 139 -6.12 -7.22 -24.50
C HIS A 139 -4.65 -7.63 -24.68
N ALA A 140 -3.78 -7.27 -23.74
CA ALA A 140 -2.37 -7.65 -23.77
C ALA A 140 -2.10 -9.01 -23.11
N THR A 141 -3.08 -9.60 -22.43
CA THR A 141 -2.93 -10.81 -21.61
C THR A 141 -3.92 -11.91 -21.96
N ASP A 142 -4.74 -11.72 -23.00
CA ASP A 142 -5.83 -12.63 -23.41
C ASP A 142 -6.81 -12.96 -22.26
N ALA A 143 -6.96 -12.05 -21.30
CA ALA A 143 -7.84 -12.19 -20.15
C ALA A 143 -9.23 -11.56 -20.45
N ASP A 144 -10.19 -11.83 -19.56
CA ASP A 144 -11.51 -11.20 -19.64
C ASP A 144 -11.45 -9.70 -19.33
N PRO A 145 -11.80 -8.80 -20.29
CA PRO A 145 -11.76 -7.36 -20.06
C PRO A 145 -12.69 -6.87 -18.95
N VAL A 146 -13.82 -7.54 -18.72
CA VAL A 146 -14.75 -7.18 -17.67
C VAL A 146 -14.17 -7.50 -16.30
N ALA A 147 -13.62 -8.70 -16.15
CA ALA A 147 -12.99 -9.13 -14.89
C ALA A 147 -11.78 -8.25 -14.53
N LEU A 148 -10.87 -7.97 -15.48
CA LEU A 148 -9.72 -7.11 -15.22
C LEU A 148 -10.12 -5.64 -15.05
N GLY A 149 -11.16 -5.18 -15.74
CA GLY A 149 -11.71 -3.85 -15.53
C GLY A 149 -12.26 -3.67 -14.11
N LEU A 150 -13.07 -4.62 -13.64
CA LEU A 150 -13.60 -4.59 -12.26
C LEU A 150 -12.48 -4.71 -11.21
N THR A 151 -11.50 -5.57 -11.45
CA THR A 151 -10.31 -5.69 -10.57
C THR A 151 -9.52 -4.39 -10.56
N GLY A 152 -9.30 -3.76 -11.71
CA GLY A 152 -8.68 -2.44 -11.81
C GLY A 152 -9.44 -1.38 -11.02
N GLY A 153 -10.77 -1.35 -11.11
CA GLY A 153 -11.64 -0.46 -10.34
C GLY A 153 -11.52 -0.68 -8.82
N LEU A 154 -11.52 -1.94 -8.38
CA LEU A 154 -11.31 -2.31 -6.98
C LEU A 154 -9.94 -1.83 -6.48
N PHE A 155 -8.89 -2.05 -7.26
CA PHE A 155 -7.53 -1.62 -6.90
C PHE A 155 -7.40 -0.10 -6.91
N GLY A 156 -7.97 0.60 -7.90
CA GLY A 156 -7.97 2.05 -7.96
C GLY A 156 -8.71 2.68 -6.78
N PHE A 157 -9.86 2.16 -6.40
CA PHE A 157 -10.58 2.59 -5.21
C PHE A 157 -9.77 2.33 -3.93
N THR A 158 -9.17 1.15 -3.81
CA THR A 158 -8.31 0.78 -2.68
C THR A 158 -7.09 1.68 -2.57
N ALA A 159 -6.43 2.02 -3.69
CA ALA A 159 -5.30 2.96 -3.72
C ALA A 159 -5.69 4.33 -3.14
N GLN A 160 -6.83 4.87 -3.56
CA GLN A 160 -7.35 6.15 -3.06
C GLN A 160 -7.66 6.11 -1.56
N LEU A 161 -8.19 4.98 -1.06
CA LEU A 161 -8.42 4.79 0.37
C LEU A 161 -7.11 4.64 1.15
N GLY A 162 -6.12 3.93 0.59
CA GLY A 162 -4.78 3.77 1.18
C GLY A 162 -4.09 5.11 1.41
N ASP A 163 -4.00 5.94 0.36
CA ASP A 163 -3.44 7.30 0.47
C ASP A 163 -4.23 8.17 1.48
N LEU A 164 -5.57 8.05 1.50
CA LEU A 164 -6.37 8.77 2.48
C LEU A 164 -6.10 8.30 3.91
N ALA A 165 -5.97 7.00 4.12
CA ALA A 165 -5.64 6.40 5.42
C ALA A 165 -4.25 6.84 5.91
N GLU A 166 -3.23 6.80 5.03
CA GLU A 166 -1.89 7.29 5.35
C GLU A 166 -1.90 8.79 5.66
N SER A 167 -2.61 9.59 4.86
CA SER A 167 -2.81 11.02 5.15
C SER A 167 -3.43 11.22 6.54
N GLY A 168 -4.43 10.42 6.92
CA GLY A 168 -5.03 10.43 8.25
C GLY A 168 -4.04 10.09 9.36
N LEU A 169 -3.21 9.07 9.15
CA LEU A 169 -2.16 8.66 10.08
C LEU A 169 -1.13 9.79 10.26
N LYS A 170 -0.68 10.43 9.19
CA LYS A 170 0.23 11.58 9.26
C LYS A 170 -0.37 12.74 10.08
N ARG A 171 -1.65 13.05 9.90
CA ARG A 171 -2.34 14.08 10.71
C ARG A 171 -2.46 13.70 12.18
N HIS A 172 -2.71 12.41 12.47
CA HIS A 172 -2.75 11.91 13.84
C HIS A 172 -1.42 12.13 14.58
N PHE A 173 -0.28 11.98 13.89
CA PHE A 173 1.05 12.24 14.44
C PHE A 173 1.51 13.72 14.34
N GLY A 174 0.68 14.60 13.79
CA GLY A 174 1.02 16.02 13.63
C GLY A 174 2.12 16.27 12.59
N VAL A 175 2.36 15.32 11.67
CA VAL A 175 3.35 15.44 10.60
C VAL A 175 2.66 15.55 9.24
N LYS A 176 3.40 15.98 8.23
CA LYS A 176 2.94 16.05 6.85
C LYS A 176 3.56 14.93 6.00
N ASP A 177 4.83 14.67 6.20
CA ASP A 177 5.61 13.67 5.46
C ASP A 177 6.12 12.61 6.43
N THR A 178 6.25 11.36 5.96
CA THR A 178 6.69 10.24 6.81
C THR A 178 8.17 10.33 7.16
N SER A 179 8.98 10.93 6.30
CA SER A 179 10.39 11.23 6.53
C SER A 179 10.90 12.32 5.58
N ALA A 180 12.15 12.77 5.77
CA ALA A 180 12.85 13.66 4.85
C ALA A 180 13.93 12.93 4.03
N LEU A 181 13.74 11.63 3.76
CA LEU A 181 14.75 10.79 3.13
C LEU A 181 15.02 11.20 1.68
N ILE A 182 13.98 11.62 0.95
CA ILE A 182 14.10 12.08 -0.43
C ILE A 182 14.03 13.62 -0.42
N PRO A 183 15.16 14.33 -0.69
CA PRO A 183 15.16 15.79 -0.67
C PRO A 183 14.08 16.39 -1.59
N GLY A 184 13.22 17.25 -1.04
CA GLY A 184 12.12 17.89 -1.76
C GLY A 184 10.91 17.02 -2.08
N HIS A 185 10.93 15.71 -1.71
CA HIS A 185 9.88 14.76 -2.07
C HIS A 185 9.32 13.94 -0.89
N GLY A 186 9.78 14.17 0.35
CA GLY A 186 9.28 13.44 1.52
C GLY A 186 9.88 12.05 1.71
N GLY A 187 9.13 11.13 2.29
CA GLY A 187 9.54 9.74 2.53
C GLY A 187 9.24 8.81 1.35
N VAL A 188 9.86 7.64 1.37
CA VAL A 188 9.56 6.55 0.42
C VAL A 188 8.11 6.10 0.58
N LEU A 189 7.62 5.98 1.82
CA LEU A 189 6.25 5.55 2.11
C LEU A 189 5.23 6.50 1.50
N ASP A 190 5.49 7.81 1.52
CA ASP A 190 4.65 8.85 0.88
C ASP A 190 4.50 8.67 -0.64
N ARG A 191 5.26 7.76 -1.27
CA ARG A 191 5.24 7.48 -2.71
C ARG A 191 4.59 6.16 -3.07
N ILE A 192 4.43 5.29 -2.10
CA ILE A 192 3.87 3.94 -2.30
C ILE A 192 2.64 3.69 -1.43
N ASP A 193 2.07 4.73 -0.84
CA ASP A 193 0.93 4.67 0.08
C ASP A 193 -0.29 3.95 -0.52
N GLY A 194 -0.67 4.28 -1.75
CA GLY A 194 -1.69 3.56 -2.50
C GLY A 194 -1.30 2.11 -2.79
N LEU A 195 -0.03 1.88 -3.16
CA LEU A 195 0.50 0.55 -3.45
C LEU A 195 0.45 -0.37 -2.22
N VAL A 196 0.78 0.14 -1.04
CA VAL A 196 0.74 -0.58 0.23
C VAL A 196 -0.65 -1.20 0.48
N ALA A 197 -1.71 -0.42 0.28
CA ALA A 197 -3.08 -0.91 0.45
C ALA A 197 -3.47 -1.91 -0.64
N VAL A 198 -3.17 -1.59 -1.90
CA VAL A 198 -3.53 -2.42 -3.06
C VAL A 198 -2.83 -3.77 -3.03
N ALA A 199 -1.56 -3.83 -2.61
CA ALA A 199 -0.80 -5.07 -2.54
C ALA A 199 -1.49 -6.15 -1.67
N VAL A 200 -2.00 -5.75 -0.51
CA VAL A 200 -2.72 -6.68 0.38
C VAL A 200 -4.04 -7.14 -0.25
N VAL A 201 -4.81 -6.21 -0.83
CA VAL A 201 -6.07 -6.57 -1.51
C VAL A 201 -5.82 -7.44 -2.72
N ALA A 202 -4.77 -7.18 -3.50
CA ALA A 202 -4.38 -8.00 -4.64
C ALA A 202 -4.01 -9.44 -4.22
N ALA A 203 -3.28 -9.62 -3.12
CA ALA A 203 -3.00 -10.93 -2.58
C ALA A 203 -4.28 -11.68 -2.14
N LEU A 204 -5.21 -10.98 -1.48
CA LEU A 204 -6.50 -11.57 -1.12
C LEU A 204 -7.33 -11.98 -2.34
N VAL A 205 -7.36 -11.14 -3.38
CA VAL A 205 -8.04 -11.48 -4.64
C VAL A 205 -7.39 -12.70 -5.30
N ALA A 206 -6.06 -12.75 -5.34
CA ALA A 206 -5.34 -13.91 -5.91
C ALA A 206 -5.61 -15.20 -5.15
N LEU A 207 -5.68 -15.17 -3.81
CA LEU A 207 -6.04 -16.32 -2.98
C LEU A 207 -7.49 -16.81 -3.22
N LEU A 208 -8.41 -15.90 -3.55
CA LEU A 208 -9.79 -16.26 -3.85
C LEU A 208 -9.96 -16.90 -5.24
N ILE A 209 -9.10 -16.54 -6.19
CA ILE A 209 -9.16 -17.02 -7.56
C ILE A 209 -8.33 -18.32 -7.72
N ASN A 210 -7.26 -18.48 -6.97
CA ASN A 210 -6.36 -19.64 -6.98
C ASN A 210 -6.30 -20.27 -5.58
N PRO A 211 -7.38 -20.95 -5.13
CA PRO A 211 -7.45 -21.52 -3.78
C PRO A 211 -6.48 -22.70 -3.58
#